data_a42a79f96cbb4cde070a4d96206c3030
#
_entry.id   a42a79f96cbb4cde070a4d96206c3030
#
_cell.length_a   1.000
_cell.length_b   1.000
_cell.length_c   1.000
_cell.angle_alpha   90.00
_cell.angle_beta   90.00
_cell.angle_gamma   90.00
#
_symmetry.space_group_name_H-M   'P 1'
#
loop_
_entity.id
_entity.type
_entity.pdbx_description
1 polymer ?
#
loop_
_entity_poly.entity_id
_entity_poly.type
_entity_poly.pdbx_seq_one_letter_code
_entity_poly.pdbx_strand_id
1 'polypeptide(L)'
;MGETALLVLEGPWWTPAHKPKRPSVLPFLEGLEKYKGNFNIYYSNFYEKQGFQRALEDDLANAREDRLFLYIAAHGGSRMVGALEAEEGKSITGGMRLTTLLKGVRRVARTANIEGVLLGSCTIGSNRADMLATLKTSPIAWIFGYACEIDWIPSTLIDISVLEHAMALKKEDLRSRTKIVGAFTSALRRFSGEYPICKEENRTVPLKHAISLSIKPRKAGAHPEDRTRALLDELGWS
;
A
#
# COMPACT_ATOMS: atom_id res chain seq x y z
N MET A 1 0.27 -19.56 16.33
CA MET A 1 0.63 -18.45 15.44
C MET A 1 -0.25 -17.28 15.86
N GLY A 2 0.32 -16.09 16.07
CA GLY A 2 -0.48 -14.92 16.41
C GLY A 2 -1.45 -14.59 15.29
N GLU A 3 -2.61 -14.06 15.63
CA GLU A 3 -3.61 -13.65 14.66
C GLU A 3 -3.09 -12.49 13.80
N THR A 4 -3.45 -12.47 12.54
CA THR A 4 -3.04 -11.44 11.57
C THR A 4 -4.27 -10.67 11.10
N ALA A 5 -4.15 -9.36 10.95
CA ALA A 5 -5.20 -8.55 10.33
C ALA A 5 -4.66 -7.63 9.22
N LEU A 6 -5.52 -7.39 8.25
CA LEU A 6 -5.36 -6.39 7.21
C LEU A 6 -6.31 -5.23 7.49
N LEU A 7 -5.75 -4.07 7.77
CA LEU A 7 -6.50 -2.84 7.88
C LEU A 7 -6.58 -2.16 6.52
N VAL A 8 -7.77 -1.99 5.99
CA VAL A 8 -8.04 -1.39 4.70
C VAL A 8 -8.66 -0.01 4.88
N LEU A 9 -7.96 1.02 4.46
CA LEU A 9 -8.47 2.38 4.42
C LEU A 9 -8.68 2.78 2.96
N GLU A 10 -9.94 2.90 2.55
CA GLU A 10 -10.29 3.19 1.17
C GLU A 10 -10.84 4.62 1.02
N GLY A 11 -10.19 5.42 0.18
CA GLY A 11 -10.74 6.66 -0.33
C GLY A 11 -11.60 6.42 -1.57
N PRO A 12 -12.60 7.25 -1.85
CA PRO A 12 -13.47 7.04 -2.99
C PRO A 12 -12.72 7.10 -4.33
N TRP A 13 -12.95 6.09 -5.18
CA TRP A 13 -12.47 6.00 -6.55
C TRP A 13 -13.44 6.62 -7.56
N TRP A 14 -14.56 7.16 -7.09
CA TRP A 14 -15.65 7.68 -7.89
C TRP A 14 -16.00 9.09 -7.47
N THR A 15 -16.51 9.87 -8.40
CA THR A 15 -17.16 11.14 -8.05
C THR A 15 -18.60 10.87 -7.58
N PRO A 16 -19.17 11.69 -6.69
CA PRO A 16 -20.56 11.55 -6.25
C PRO A 16 -21.59 11.53 -7.38
N ALA A 17 -21.26 12.13 -8.54
CA ALA A 17 -22.12 12.15 -9.73
C ALA A 17 -22.20 10.78 -10.44
N HIS A 18 -21.24 9.89 -10.26
CA HIS A 18 -21.16 8.61 -10.97
C HIS A 18 -21.90 7.47 -10.25
N LYS A 19 -23.06 7.74 -9.67
CA LYS A 19 -23.95 6.70 -9.15
C LYS A 19 -24.54 5.87 -10.33
N PRO A 20 -24.73 4.54 -10.19
CA PRO A 20 -24.57 3.71 -8.99
C PRO A 20 -23.22 2.98 -8.85
N LYS A 21 -22.27 3.22 -9.74
CA LYS A 21 -21.00 2.47 -9.77
C LYS A 21 -20.04 3.02 -8.71
N ARG A 22 -19.77 2.23 -7.68
CA ARG A 22 -18.82 2.53 -6.61
C ARG A 22 -17.78 1.40 -6.58
N PRO A 23 -16.73 1.48 -7.42
CA PRO A 23 -15.66 0.48 -7.36
C PRO A 23 -15.03 0.47 -5.98
N SER A 24 -14.76 -0.72 -5.45
CA SER A 24 -14.13 -0.92 -4.15
C SER A 24 -13.17 -2.10 -4.22
N VAL A 25 -12.06 -2.01 -3.50
CA VAL A 25 -11.10 -3.09 -3.36
C VAL A 25 -11.60 -4.18 -2.41
N LEU A 26 -12.57 -3.88 -1.54
CA LEU A 26 -13.06 -4.77 -0.48
C LEU A 26 -13.50 -6.15 -1.00
N PRO A 27 -14.32 -6.30 -2.05
CA PRO A 27 -14.75 -7.62 -2.52
C PRO A 27 -13.59 -8.55 -2.92
N PHE A 28 -12.51 -7.99 -3.43
CA PHE A 28 -11.31 -8.75 -3.81
C PHE A 28 -10.54 -9.23 -2.57
N LEU A 29 -10.48 -8.40 -1.55
CA LEU A 29 -9.79 -8.72 -0.29
C LEU A 29 -10.60 -9.73 0.54
N GLU A 30 -11.94 -9.61 0.57
CA GLU A 30 -12.83 -10.62 1.16
C GLU A 30 -12.68 -11.98 0.47
N GLY A 31 -12.48 -11.98 -0.86
CA GLY A 31 -12.14 -13.20 -1.60
C GLY A 31 -10.81 -13.80 -1.15
N LEU A 32 -9.79 -12.97 -0.94
CA LEU A 32 -8.49 -13.41 -0.42
C LEU A 32 -8.60 -13.93 1.01
N GLU A 33 -9.33 -13.24 1.89
CA GLU A 33 -9.59 -13.66 3.27
C GLU A 33 -10.23 -15.06 3.31
N LYS A 34 -11.30 -15.28 2.55
CA LYS A 34 -11.97 -16.59 2.44
C LYS A 34 -11.05 -17.67 1.89
N TYR A 35 -10.23 -17.33 0.90
CA TYR A 35 -9.29 -18.29 0.31
C TYR A 35 -8.20 -18.70 1.29
N LYS A 36 -7.66 -17.77 2.06
CA LYS A 36 -6.55 -18.02 3.01
C LYS A 36 -7.03 -18.50 4.37
N GLY A 37 -8.11 -17.94 4.90
CA GLY A 37 -8.71 -18.31 6.19
C GLY A 37 -7.82 -18.08 7.41
N ASN A 38 -6.81 -17.22 7.32
CA ASN A 38 -5.80 -17.03 8.35
C ASN A 38 -5.50 -15.57 8.71
N PHE A 39 -6.34 -14.66 8.29
CA PHE A 39 -6.29 -13.24 8.69
C PHE A 39 -7.69 -12.63 8.68
N ASN A 40 -7.88 -11.55 9.41
CA ASN A 40 -9.12 -10.78 9.47
C ASN A 40 -8.98 -9.48 8.68
N ILE A 41 -10.09 -8.94 8.15
CA ILE A 41 -10.12 -7.64 7.50
C ILE A 41 -10.88 -6.65 8.39
N TYR A 42 -10.25 -5.50 8.62
CA TYR A 42 -10.90 -4.29 9.13
C TYR A 42 -10.96 -3.27 7.99
N TYR A 43 -12.14 -2.80 7.67
CA TYR A 43 -12.36 -1.93 6.54
C TYR A 43 -13.04 -0.62 6.94
N SER A 44 -12.48 0.50 6.51
CA SER A 44 -13.05 1.82 6.68
C SER A 44 -12.89 2.69 5.45
N ASN A 45 -13.92 3.48 5.15
CA ASN A 45 -13.84 4.53 4.15
C ASN A 45 -13.35 5.84 4.78
N PHE A 46 -12.59 6.61 4.01
CA PHE A 46 -12.26 7.98 4.37
C PHE A 46 -12.43 8.94 3.18
N TYR A 47 -12.92 10.12 3.44
CA TYR A 47 -13.15 11.15 2.43
C TYR A 47 -12.18 12.32 2.60
N GLU A 48 -11.69 12.53 3.80
CA GLU A 48 -10.87 13.66 4.20
C GLU A 48 -9.86 13.25 5.30
N LYS A 49 -8.99 14.21 5.64
CA LYS A 49 -7.95 13.99 6.66
C LYS A 49 -8.51 13.54 8.01
N GLN A 50 -9.62 14.14 8.46
CA GLN A 50 -10.20 13.80 9.77
C GLN A 50 -10.79 12.39 9.76
N GLY A 51 -11.52 12.04 8.69
CA GLY A 51 -12.01 10.68 8.47
C GLY A 51 -10.90 9.65 8.44
N PHE A 52 -9.81 9.92 7.71
CA PHE A 52 -8.63 9.06 7.70
C PHE A 52 -8.01 8.88 9.10
N GLN A 53 -7.84 9.97 9.84
CA GLN A 53 -7.26 9.89 11.19
C GLN A 53 -8.14 9.10 12.14
N ARG A 54 -9.46 9.30 12.11
CA ARG A 54 -10.41 8.54 12.92
C ARG A 54 -10.36 7.06 12.58
N ALA A 55 -10.48 6.70 11.31
CA ALA A 55 -10.43 5.31 10.86
C ALA A 55 -9.11 4.64 11.26
N LEU A 56 -7.99 5.33 11.10
CA LEU A 56 -6.68 4.81 11.48
C LEU A 56 -6.52 4.62 13.00
N GLU A 57 -7.06 5.51 13.82
CA GLU A 57 -6.93 5.49 15.28
C GLU A 57 -7.96 4.58 15.92
N ASP A 58 -9.22 4.69 15.53
CA ASP A 58 -10.33 3.95 16.13
C ASP A 58 -10.32 2.48 15.68
N ASP A 59 -10.11 2.21 14.40
CA ASP A 59 -10.11 0.84 13.86
C ASP A 59 -8.90 0.06 14.35
N LEU A 60 -7.71 0.70 14.38
CA LEU A 60 -6.52 0.08 14.95
C LEU A 60 -6.63 -0.12 16.47
N ALA A 61 -7.32 0.76 17.18
CA ALA A 61 -7.55 0.58 18.60
C ALA A 61 -8.42 -0.65 18.90
N ASN A 62 -9.23 -1.08 17.94
CA ASN A 62 -10.09 -2.26 18.05
C ASN A 62 -9.44 -3.56 17.54
N ALA A 63 -8.39 -3.46 16.73
CA ALA A 63 -7.66 -4.62 16.24
C ALA A 63 -6.85 -5.26 17.40
N ARG A 64 -7.11 -6.54 17.67
CA ARG A 64 -6.46 -7.29 18.74
C ARG A 64 -5.39 -8.24 18.26
N GLU A 65 -5.21 -8.29 16.95
CA GLU A 65 -4.27 -9.20 16.30
C GLU A 65 -2.83 -8.78 16.57
N ASP A 66 -1.97 -9.78 16.73
CA ASP A 66 -0.54 -9.58 17.00
C ASP A 66 0.22 -8.94 15.85
N ARG A 67 -0.33 -9.02 14.63
CA ARG A 67 0.30 -8.60 13.39
C ARG A 67 -0.68 -7.81 12.53
N LEU A 68 -0.34 -6.58 12.22
CA LEU A 68 -1.18 -5.70 11.42
C LEU A 68 -0.47 -5.32 10.12
N PHE A 69 -1.23 -5.32 9.03
CA PHE A 69 -0.83 -4.79 7.74
C PHE A 69 -1.80 -3.69 7.34
N LEU A 70 -1.29 -2.63 6.75
CA LEU A 70 -2.10 -1.49 6.35
C LEU A 70 -2.14 -1.39 4.83
N TYR A 71 -3.34 -1.38 4.25
CA TYR A 71 -3.57 -1.10 2.85
C TYR A 71 -4.35 0.21 2.71
N ILE A 72 -3.77 1.18 2.03
CA ILE A 72 -4.40 2.47 1.75
C ILE A 72 -4.69 2.51 0.26
N ALA A 73 -5.97 2.40 -0.10
CA ALA A 73 -6.46 2.38 -1.46
C ALA A 73 -7.23 3.67 -1.74
N ALA A 74 -6.66 4.57 -2.56
CA ALA A 74 -7.28 5.88 -2.83
C ALA A 74 -6.65 6.50 -4.08
N HIS A 75 -7.31 7.53 -4.63
CA HIS A 75 -6.65 8.38 -5.61
C HIS A 75 -5.34 8.94 -5.05
N GLY A 76 -4.36 9.09 -5.92
CA GLY A 76 -3.08 9.71 -5.62
C GLY A 76 -2.66 10.66 -6.72
N GLY A 77 -1.88 11.66 -6.38
CA GLY A 77 -1.28 12.58 -7.35
C GLY A 77 -0.12 13.31 -6.72
N SER A 78 1.07 13.21 -7.30
CA SER A 78 2.29 13.81 -6.76
C SER A 78 2.55 13.45 -5.29
N ARG A 79 2.06 14.27 -4.39
CA ARG A 79 2.21 14.14 -2.92
C ARG A 79 0.87 14.24 -2.20
N MET A 80 -0.25 14.05 -2.91
CA MET A 80 -1.60 14.09 -2.36
C MET A 80 -2.23 12.70 -2.44
N VAL A 81 -3.03 12.31 -1.44
CA VAL A 81 -3.75 11.04 -1.34
C VAL A 81 -5.20 11.30 -0.96
N GLY A 82 -6.12 10.55 -1.56
CA GLY A 82 -7.55 10.68 -1.31
C GLY A 82 -8.19 11.88 -2.02
N ALA A 83 -7.48 12.52 -2.92
CA ALA A 83 -8.04 13.58 -3.75
C ALA A 83 -9.06 12.99 -4.71
N LEU A 84 -10.27 13.55 -4.73
CA LEU A 84 -11.20 13.34 -5.82
C LEU A 84 -10.63 14.07 -7.05
N GLU A 85 -10.74 13.45 -8.24
CA GLU A 85 -10.41 14.16 -9.48
C GLU A 85 -11.19 15.46 -9.54
N ALA A 86 -10.49 16.56 -9.80
CA ALA A 86 -11.13 17.80 -10.11
C ALA A 86 -11.78 17.68 -11.49
N GLU A 87 -13.03 18.13 -11.63
CA GLU A 87 -13.53 18.55 -12.94
C GLU A 87 -12.54 19.54 -13.54
N GLU A 88 -12.29 19.44 -14.85
CA GLU A 88 -11.33 20.31 -15.55
C GLU A 88 -11.35 21.74 -15.02
N GLY A 89 -10.21 22.23 -14.54
CA GLY A 89 -10.03 23.58 -14.05
C GLY A 89 -10.35 23.84 -12.56
N LYS A 90 -10.78 22.84 -11.78
CA LYS A 90 -11.01 23.01 -10.34
C LYS A 90 -9.89 22.39 -9.50
N SER A 91 -9.54 23.07 -8.42
CA SER A 91 -8.56 22.60 -7.45
C SER A 91 -9.00 21.27 -6.82
N ILE A 92 -8.08 20.30 -6.69
CA ILE A 92 -8.32 19.04 -6.01
C ILE A 92 -8.74 19.33 -4.56
N THR A 93 -10.00 19.10 -4.23
CA THR A 93 -10.55 19.30 -2.89
C THR A 93 -10.73 17.95 -2.18
N GLY A 94 -10.31 17.84 -0.92
CA GLY A 94 -10.55 16.69 -0.07
C GLY A 94 -9.34 15.76 0.16
N GLY A 95 -8.27 15.88 -0.60
CA GLY A 95 -7.07 15.09 -0.41
C GLY A 95 -6.22 15.55 0.78
N MET A 96 -5.38 14.65 1.29
CA MET A 96 -4.37 15.00 2.29
C MET A 96 -2.96 14.87 1.74
N ARG A 97 -2.03 15.63 2.29
CA ARG A 97 -0.60 15.49 1.93
C ARG A 97 -0.08 14.11 2.38
N LEU A 98 0.70 13.46 1.52
CA LEU A 98 1.36 12.19 1.83
C LEU A 98 2.13 12.25 3.15
N THR A 99 2.85 13.34 3.42
CA THR A 99 3.58 13.53 4.67
C THR A 99 2.66 13.54 5.90
N THR A 100 1.43 14.06 5.77
CA THR A 100 0.43 14.05 6.84
C THR A 100 -0.10 12.62 7.06
N LEU A 101 -0.41 11.91 5.98
CA LEU A 101 -0.82 10.50 6.01
C LEU A 101 0.25 9.64 6.69
N LEU A 102 1.49 9.71 6.20
CA LEU A 102 2.60 8.91 6.75
C LEU A 102 2.95 9.28 8.21
N LYS A 103 2.73 10.55 8.62
CA LYS A 103 2.86 10.96 10.03
C LYS A 103 1.81 10.27 10.90
N GLY A 104 0.57 10.17 10.44
CA GLY A 104 -0.49 9.42 11.12
C GLY A 104 -0.15 7.94 11.25
N VAL A 105 0.18 7.28 10.15
CA VAL A 105 0.61 5.87 10.12
C VAL A 105 1.77 5.61 11.09
N ARG A 106 2.79 6.45 11.07
CA ARG A 106 3.96 6.34 11.96
C ARG A 106 3.59 6.50 13.43
N ARG A 107 2.65 7.39 13.76
CA ARG A 107 2.18 7.59 15.13
C ARG A 107 1.51 6.32 15.66
N VAL A 108 0.58 5.76 14.90
CA VAL A 108 -0.16 4.55 15.28
C VAL A 108 0.76 3.32 15.30
N ALA A 109 1.70 3.20 14.37
CA ALA A 109 2.65 2.09 14.33
C ALA A 109 3.57 2.00 15.58
N ARG A 110 3.60 3.01 16.44
CA ARG A 110 4.33 2.96 17.72
C ARG A 110 3.59 2.19 18.81
N THR A 111 2.28 2.14 18.72
CA THR A 111 1.40 1.46 19.71
C THR A 111 0.79 0.19 19.14
N ALA A 112 0.58 0.14 17.83
CA ALA A 112 0.08 -1.03 17.11
C ALA A 112 1.19 -1.69 16.30
N ASN A 113 1.19 -3.02 16.23
CA ASN A 113 2.23 -3.78 15.52
C ASN A 113 2.00 -3.78 13.99
N ILE A 114 2.06 -2.62 13.36
CA ILE A 114 2.00 -2.52 11.90
C ILE A 114 3.35 -3.02 11.33
N GLU A 115 3.30 -4.10 10.57
CA GLU A 115 4.48 -4.75 9.97
C GLU A 115 4.79 -4.24 8.58
N GLY A 116 3.75 -3.87 7.81
CA GLY A 116 3.92 -3.39 6.45
C GLY A 116 2.80 -2.45 6.02
N VAL A 117 3.10 -1.64 5.01
CA VAL A 117 2.15 -0.68 4.42
C VAL A 117 2.17 -0.81 2.91
N LEU A 118 0.99 -0.99 2.33
CA LEU A 118 0.76 -0.92 0.89
C LEU A 118 0.01 0.37 0.57
N LEU A 119 0.56 1.17 -0.34
CA LEU A 119 -0.01 2.41 -0.83
C LEU A 119 -0.54 2.19 -2.26
N GLY A 120 -1.77 1.73 -2.37
CA GLY A 120 -2.49 1.52 -3.63
C GLY A 120 -3.03 2.84 -4.18
N SER A 121 -2.13 3.75 -4.54
CA SER A 121 -2.45 5.11 -4.99
C SER A 121 -1.47 5.55 -6.07
N CYS A 122 -1.98 6.26 -7.08
CA CYS A 122 -1.18 6.76 -8.20
C CYS A 122 -0.01 7.62 -7.73
N THR A 123 1.15 7.46 -8.34
CA THR A 123 2.38 8.28 -8.20
C THR A 123 3.00 8.36 -6.80
N ILE A 124 2.31 7.86 -5.77
CA ILE A 124 2.76 8.01 -4.37
C ILE A 124 4.09 7.29 -4.14
N GLY A 125 4.32 6.15 -4.77
CA GLY A 125 5.56 5.37 -4.72
C GLY A 125 6.80 6.12 -5.23
N SER A 126 6.65 7.19 -6.00
CA SER A 126 7.75 8.06 -6.44
C SER A 126 8.38 8.85 -5.27
N ASN A 127 7.65 9.04 -4.16
CA ASN A 127 8.10 9.81 -3.00
C ASN A 127 8.96 8.96 -2.05
N ARG A 128 10.01 8.34 -2.57
CA ARG A 128 10.91 7.40 -1.85
C ARG A 128 11.51 7.99 -0.58
N ALA A 129 11.87 9.27 -0.59
CA ALA A 129 12.44 9.97 0.58
C ALA A 129 11.45 9.99 1.76
N ASP A 130 10.16 10.24 1.52
CA ASP A 130 9.12 10.25 2.55
C ASP A 130 8.87 8.84 3.11
N MET A 131 8.91 7.80 2.25
CA MET A 131 8.81 6.40 2.67
C MET A 131 9.99 5.99 3.55
N LEU A 132 11.22 6.30 3.14
CA LEU A 132 12.42 6.01 3.91
C LEU A 132 12.43 6.74 5.25
N ALA A 133 12.03 8.02 5.28
CA ALA A 133 11.91 8.80 6.52
C ALA A 133 10.86 8.18 7.47
N THR A 134 9.77 7.64 6.93
CA THR A 134 8.74 6.95 7.70
C THR A 134 9.28 5.66 8.32
N LEU A 135 9.94 4.83 7.53
CA LEU A 135 10.57 3.59 8.01
C LEU A 135 11.65 3.86 9.06
N LYS A 136 12.44 4.93 8.89
CA LYS A 136 13.52 5.28 9.83
C LYS A 136 13.02 5.44 11.26
N THR A 137 11.82 5.99 11.44
CA THR A 137 11.26 6.41 12.73
C THR A 137 10.06 5.59 13.20
N SER A 138 9.78 4.44 12.54
CA SER A 138 8.69 3.52 12.88
C SER A 138 9.18 2.07 12.94
N PRO A 139 8.40 1.15 13.53
CA PRO A 139 8.68 -0.28 13.53
C PRO A 139 8.29 -0.99 12.23
N ILE A 140 7.73 -0.28 11.25
CA ILE A 140 7.29 -0.82 9.95
C ILE A 140 8.49 -1.41 9.21
N ALA A 141 8.33 -2.63 8.66
CA ALA A 141 9.40 -3.34 7.96
C ALA A 141 9.48 -2.98 6.47
N TRP A 142 8.34 -2.67 5.84
CA TRP A 142 8.28 -2.34 4.42
C TRP A 142 7.15 -1.37 4.08
N ILE A 143 7.36 -0.61 3.01
CA ILE A 143 6.34 0.20 2.34
C ILE A 143 6.46 -0.10 0.85
N PHE A 144 5.34 -0.51 0.24
CA PHE A 144 5.19 -0.71 -1.19
C PHE A 144 4.22 0.31 -1.76
N GLY A 145 4.44 0.76 -3.00
CA GLY A 145 3.54 1.69 -3.68
C GLY A 145 3.89 1.85 -5.16
N TYR A 146 3.12 2.68 -5.85
CA TYR A 146 3.26 2.91 -7.29
C TYR A 146 3.89 4.26 -7.60
N ALA A 147 4.83 4.28 -8.56
CA ALA A 147 5.58 5.46 -8.95
C ALA A 147 4.98 6.21 -10.15
N CYS A 148 3.91 5.68 -10.75
CA CYS A 148 3.16 6.24 -11.87
C CYS A 148 1.66 6.22 -11.61
N GLU A 149 0.86 6.69 -12.54
CA GLU A 149 -0.57 6.42 -12.56
C GLU A 149 -0.85 4.92 -12.66
N ILE A 150 -1.96 4.48 -12.12
CA ILE A 150 -2.35 3.07 -12.12
C ILE A 150 -3.84 2.92 -12.44
N ASP A 151 -4.16 1.95 -13.27
CA ASP A 151 -5.53 1.53 -13.51
C ASP A 151 -6.01 0.66 -12.34
N TRP A 152 -7.26 0.84 -11.95
CA TRP A 152 -7.83 0.23 -10.75
C TRP A 152 -7.75 -1.30 -10.74
N ILE A 153 -8.20 -1.99 -11.80
CA ILE A 153 -8.19 -3.46 -11.84
C ILE A 153 -6.76 -4.03 -11.89
N PRO A 154 -5.87 -3.58 -12.80
CA PRO A 154 -4.49 -4.05 -12.82
C PRO A 154 -3.77 -3.90 -11.49
N SER A 155 -3.89 -2.74 -10.84
CA SER A 155 -3.25 -2.51 -9.55
C SER A 155 -3.84 -3.37 -8.43
N THR A 156 -5.17 -3.53 -8.38
CA THR A 156 -5.82 -4.38 -7.37
C THR A 156 -5.35 -5.84 -7.44
N LEU A 157 -5.16 -6.40 -8.64
CA LEU A 157 -4.64 -7.76 -8.80
C LEU A 157 -3.21 -7.90 -8.27
N ILE A 158 -2.37 -6.90 -8.48
CA ILE A 158 -1.01 -6.85 -7.95
C ILE A 158 -1.03 -6.69 -6.44
N ASP A 159 -1.86 -5.78 -5.91
CA ASP A 159 -2.01 -5.52 -4.48
C ASP A 159 -2.40 -6.78 -3.71
N ILE A 160 -3.38 -7.54 -4.22
CA ILE A 160 -3.78 -8.83 -3.64
C ILE A 160 -2.61 -9.81 -3.60
N SER A 161 -1.86 -9.93 -4.70
CA SER A 161 -0.71 -10.83 -4.75
C SER A 161 0.40 -10.39 -3.79
N VAL A 162 0.67 -9.09 -3.70
CA VAL A 162 1.63 -8.52 -2.74
C VAL A 162 1.20 -8.79 -1.30
N LEU A 163 -0.06 -8.51 -0.96
CA LEU A 163 -0.60 -8.76 0.38
C LEU A 163 -0.56 -10.24 0.74
N GLU A 164 -0.96 -11.12 -0.17
CA GLU A 164 -0.90 -12.58 0.02
C GLU A 164 0.48 -13.05 0.48
N HIS A 165 1.53 -12.62 -0.21
CA HIS A 165 2.89 -13.07 0.06
C HIS A 165 3.56 -12.32 1.22
N ALA A 166 3.31 -11.02 1.36
CA ALA A 166 3.90 -10.22 2.43
C ALA A 166 3.34 -10.57 3.81
N MET A 167 2.02 -10.86 3.91
CA MET A 167 1.40 -11.31 5.15
C MET A 167 1.81 -12.73 5.55
N ALA A 168 2.23 -13.56 4.59
CA ALA A 168 2.73 -14.90 4.85
C ALA A 168 4.15 -14.94 5.45
N LEU A 169 4.91 -13.83 5.40
CA LEU A 169 6.21 -13.74 6.07
C LEU A 169 6.06 -13.96 7.57
N LYS A 170 6.96 -14.75 8.16
CA LYS A 170 7.04 -14.90 9.62
C LYS A 170 7.69 -13.67 10.27
N LYS A 171 7.48 -13.47 11.57
CA LYS A 171 8.12 -12.37 12.33
C LYS A 171 9.65 -12.38 12.18
N GLU A 172 10.25 -13.56 12.15
CA GLU A 172 11.71 -13.76 11.97
C GLU A 172 12.17 -13.30 10.57
N ASP A 173 11.37 -13.55 9.53
CA ASP A 173 11.69 -13.18 8.15
C ASP A 173 11.75 -11.66 7.97
N LEU A 174 10.97 -10.90 8.74
CA LEU A 174 11.01 -9.44 8.74
C LEU A 174 12.34 -8.84 9.25
N ARG A 175 13.21 -9.66 9.82
CA ARG A 175 14.59 -9.27 10.22
C ARG A 175 15.58 -9.32 9.04
N SER A 176 15.18 -9.85 7.90
CA SER A 176 16.03 -10.06 6.71
C SER A 176 15.49 -9.32 5.49
N ARG A 177 16.30 -8.40 4.92
CA ARG A 177 15.95 -7.74 3.65
C ARG A 177 15.71 -8.75 2.53
N THR A 178 16.57 -9.74 2.41
CA THR A 178 16.47 -10.77 1.37
C THR A 178 15.16 -11.54 1.47
N LYS A 179 14.72 -11.90 2.68
CA LYS A 179 13.45 -12.58 2.88
C LYS A 179 12.26 -11.68 2.49
N ILE A 180 12.32 -10.40 2.85
CA ILE A 180 11.27 -9.44 2.48
C ILE A 180 11.25 -9.27 0.95
N VAL A 181 12.39 -9.00 0.30
CA VAL A 181 12.47 -8.90 -1.16
C VAL A 181 11.95 -10.18 -1.80
N GLY A 182 12.36 -11.36 -1.34
CA GLY A 182 11.91 -12.65 -1.86
C GLY A 182 10.38 -12.86 -1.80
N ALA A 183 9.69 -12.33 -0.78
CA ALA A 183 8.24 -12.37 -0.72
C ALA A 183 7.61 -11.50 -1.83
N PHE A 184 8.13 -10.30 -2.05
CA PHE A 184 7.68 -9.43 -3.14
C PHE A 184 8.03 -10.01 -4.52
N THR A 185 9.20 -10.61 -4.66
CA THR A 185 9.58 -11.36 -5.87
C THR A 185 8.58 -12.48 -6.15
N SER A 186 8.23 -13.27 -5.13
CA SER A 186 7.24 -14.35 -5.28
C SER A 186 5.85 -13.83 -5.68
N ALA A 187 5.42 -12.72 -5.09
CA ALA A 187 4.17 -12.06 -5.43
C ALA A 187 4.13 -11.61 -6.89
N LEU A 188 5.20 -10.95 -7.34
CA LEU A 188 5.24 -10.30 -8.65
C LEU A 188 5.64 -11.24 -9.79
N ARG A 189 6.25 -12.39 -9.50
CA ARG A 189 6.65 -13.39 -10.52
C ARG A 189 5.47 -13.96 -11.32
N ARG A 190 4.23 -13.78 -10.83
CA ARG A 190 3.00 -14.16 -11.55
C ARG A 190 2.66 -13.20 -12.71
N PHE A 191 3.31 -12.05 -12.76
CA PHE A 191 3.11 -11.02 -13.77
C PHE A 191 4.36 -10.91 -14.65
N SER A 192 4.18 -10.37 -15.85
CA SER A 192 5.31 -9.95 -16.69
C SER A 192 5.78 -8.57 -16.26
N GLY A 193 7.08 -8.28 -16.39
CA GLY A 193 7.59 -6.91 -16.26
C GLY A 193 6.94 -5.93 -17.25
N GLU A 194 6.49 -6.43 -18.39
CA GLU A 194 5.76 -5.67 -19.43
C GLU A 194 4.24 -5.63 -19.20
N TYR A 195 3.74 -6.18 -18.06
CA TYR A 195 2.32 -6.12 -17.74
C TYR A 195 1.85 -4.66 -17.69
N PRO A 196 0.81 -4.29 -18.46
CA PRO A 196 0.33 -2.93 -18.52
C PRO A 196 -0.36 -2.54 -17.22
N ILE A 197 0.18 -1.54 -16.50
CA ILE A 197 -0.42 -1.07 -15.24
C ILE A 197 -1.35 0.12 -15.44
N CYS A 198 -1.07 0.94 -16.43
CA CYS A 198 -1.94 2.03 -16.87
C CYS A 198 -1.59 2.50 -18.29
N LYS A 199 -2.40 3.44 -18.80
CA LYS A 199 -2.10 4.19 -20.01
C LYS A 199 -1.95 5.67 -19.66
N GLU A 200 -0.74 6.22 -19.87
CA GLU A 200 -0.48 7.65 -19.76
C GLU A 200 -0.41 8.24 -21.18
N GLU A 201 -1.27 9.22 -21.47
CA GLU A 201 -1.43 9.83 -22.81
C GLU A 201 -1.65 8.74 -23.90
N ASN A 202 -0.64 8.36 -24.65
CA ASN A 202 -0.69 7.31 -25.68
C ASN A 202 0.32 6.18 -25.40
N ARG A 203 0.87 6.10 -24.17
CA ARG A 203 1.87 5.10 -23.80
C ARG A 203 1.34 4.20 -22.70
N THR A 204 1.58 2.90 -22.86
CA THR A 204 1.36 1.94 -21.79
C THR A 204 2.56 1.97 -20.84
N VAL A 205 2.30 2.13 -19.55
CA VAL A 205 3.34 2.04 -18.53
C VAL A 205 3.45 0.58 -18.08
N PRO A 206 4.60 -0.07 -18.27
CA PRO A 206 4.81 -1.44 -17.82
C PRO A 206 5.07 -1.51 -16.32
N LEU A 207 4.69 -2.62 -15.71
CA LEU A 207 4.78 -2.85 -14.26
C LEU A 207 6.21 -2.64 -13.71
N LYS A 208 7.23 -3.02 -14.46
CA LYS A 208 8.63 -2.85 -14.07
C LYS A 208 9.04 -1.39 -13.81
N HIS A 209 8.32 -0.42 -14.39
CA HIS A 209 8.55 1.01 -14.18
C HIS A 209 7.60 1.63 -13.16
N ALA A 210 6.59 0.88 -12.73
CA ALA A 210 5.51 1.38 -11.90
C ALA A 210 5.72 1.19 -10.40
N ILE A 211 6.51 0.22 -9.98
CA ILE A 211 6.59 -0.19 -8.56
C ILE A 211 7.71 0.49 -7.79
N SER A 212 7.51 0.59 -6.49
CA SER A 212 8.51 1.08 -5.53
C SER A 212 8.42 0.26 -4.24
N LEU A 213 9.58 -0.18 -3.73
CA LEU A 213 9.69 -0.96 -2.50
C LEU A 213 10.77 -0.38 -1.59
N SER A 214 10.36 0.09 -0.43
CA SER A 214 11.25 0.55 0.65
C SER A 214 11.23 -0.45 1.80
N ILE A 215 12.39 -0.83 2.34
CA ILE A 215 12.52 -1.84 3.39
C ILE A 215 13.41 -1.35 4.52
N LYS A 216 12.99 -1.62 5.76
CA LYS A 216 13.82 -1.57 6.97
C LYS A 216 13.64 -2.86 7.76
N PRO A 217 14.62 -3.78 7.81
CA PRO A 217 14.53 -4.99 8.61
C PRO A 217 14.24 -4.70 10.09
N ARG A 218 13.41 -5.51 10.73
CA ARG A 218 13.06 -5.39 12.16
C ARG A 218 14.16 -5.96 13.05
N LYS A 219 15.36 -5.38 12.95
CA LYS A 219 16.52 -5.71 13.80
C LYS A 219 17.21 -4.44 14.27
N ALA A 220 17.91 -4.50 15.40
CA ALA A 220 18.67 -3.38 15.93
C ALA A 220 19.71 -2.88 14.91
N GLY A 221 19.89 -1.56 14.80
CA GLY A 221 20.85 -0.93 13.89
C GLY A 221 20.46 -0.98 12.40
N ALA A 222 19.29 -1.53 12.04
CA ALA A 222 18.89 -1.56 10.65
C ALA A 222 18.49 -0.17 10.14
N HIS A 223 18.96 0.17 8.94
CA HIS A 223 18.62 1.39 8.23
C HIS A 223 17.60 1.08 7.11
N PRO A 224 16.70 2.03 6.80
CA PRO A 224 15.78 1.90 5.68
C PRO A 224 16.54 2.07 4.36
N GLU A 225 16.15 1.30 3.35
CA GLU A 225 16.72 1.35 2.01
C GLU A 225 15.62 1.21 0.95
N ASP A 226 15.79 1.92 -0.17
CA ASP A 226 15.05 1.60 -1.41
C ASP A 226 15.59 0.28 -1.97
N ARG A 227 14.71 -0.68 -2.14
CA ARG A 227 15.04 -2.03 -2.63
C ARG A 227 14.34 -2.33 -3.97
N THR A 228 13.77 -1.31 -4.60
CA THR A 228 13.09 -1.44 -5.90
C THR A 228 14.01 -2.09 -6.93
N ARG A 229 15.24 -1.59 -7.08
CA ARG A 229 16.20 -2.15 -8.03
C ARG A 229 16.52 -3.61 -7.75
N ALA A 230 16.78 -3.96 -6.50
CA ALA A 230 17.06 -5.36 -6.11
C ALA A 230 15.87 -6.29 -6.40
N LEU A 231 14.64 -5.80 -6.21
CA LEU A 231 13.43 -6.53 -6.56
C LEU A 231 13.33 -6.76 -8.07
N LEU A 232 13.60 -5.74 -8.88
CA LEU A 232 13.57 -5.85 -10.35
C LEU A 232 14.65 -6.80 -10.86
N ASP A 233 15.86 -6.76 -10.29
CA ASP A 233 16.96 -7.66 -10.63
C ASP A 233 16.60 -9.14 -10.33
N GLU A 234 15.99 -9.41 -9.14
CA GLU A 234 15.54 -10.76 -8.79
C GLU A 234 14.39 -11.28 -9.68
N LEU A 235 13.58 -10.37 -10.25
CA LEU A 235 12.53 -10.70 -11.21
C LEU A 235 13.04 -10.87 -12.65
N GLY A 236 14.27 -10.42 -12.94
CA GLY A 236 14.80 -10.36 -14.29
C GLY A 236 14.14 -9.28 -15.15
N TRP A 237 13.67 -8.18 -14.52
CA TRP A 237 12.98 -7.06 -15.18
C TRP A 237 13.88 -5.83 -15.38
N SER A 238 15.14 -5.93 -15.03
CA SER A 238 16.15 -4.86 -15.15
C SER A 238 16.69 -4.71 -16.58
#